data_f8f33ddbadc0b8a283047b65cf303107
#
_entry.id   f8f33ddbadc0b8a283047b65cf303107
#
_cell.length_a   1.000
_cell.length_b   1.000
_cell.length_c   1.000
_cell.angle_alpha   90.00
_cell.angle_beta   90.00
_cell.angle_gamma   90.00
#
_symmetry.space_group_name_H-M   'P 1'
#
loop_
_entity.id
_entity.type
_entity.pdbx_description
1 polymer ?
#
loop_
_entity_poly.entity_id
_entity_poly.type
_entity_poly.pdbx_seq_one_letter_code
_entity_poly.pdbx_strand_id
1 'polypeptide(L)'
;MNRWKRIIAHIHTHRQLFLLLAIGGLYSLSIALSNTFVNVYVWKKVNSFHALGVYNLAIVTWQPLAFIVAGKIAKKIDRVIVLRMGVTFLALFFLVVLFSGNQAMNHLFFLGGLLGVGYGFYWLAFNVLTFEITEPNTRDLFNGLLGAMTSVAGMIGPPLAGWVIASSEKFTGYMAIFLASLCLFIAAVILSFFLHRRGSSGRFALRSAYDERKKNKNWKMITNAHFFQGFREGTFVFIVSIFLFITTGTEKALGVFGFINAVVSFMTYSFASKYIKQRWRLRAILFGGVLLYASVFLLVFDLSYTKLMIYGALIAVGYPILLVPYLSLTFDVIGQSNHAKEWRIEYIVMRELFLNGGRATSVLLFLLAITLFDAKEAIPLLMLIVGSGHFIIYFFVRRIRLSM
;
A
#
# COMPACT_ATOMS: atom_id res chain seq x y z
N MET A 1 -36.82 7.68 21.38
CA MET A 1 -35.51 8.34 21.25
C MET A 1 -35.71 9.75 20.68
N ASN A 2 -35.41 10.81 21.44
CA ASN A 2 -35.73 12.20 21.11
C ASN A 2 -35.13 12.62 19.74
N ARG A 3 -35.92 13.37 18.95
CA ARG A 3 -35.53 13.93 17.63
C ARG A 3 -34.17 14.66 17.68
N TRP A 4 -33.89 15.37 18.74
CA TRP A 4 -32.62 16.05 19.01
C TRP A 4 -31.42 15.10 19.16
N LYS A 5 -31.58 13.94 19.79
CA LYS A 5 -30.51 12.94 19.90
C LYS A 5 -30.16 12.33 18.53
N ARG A 6 -31.14 12.19 17.63
CA ARG A 6 -30.89 11.73 16.25
C ARG A 6 -30.13 12.79 15.43
N ILE A 7 -30.52 14.07 15.55
CA ILE A 7 -29.84 15.17 14.83
C ILE A 7 -28.39 15.31 15.35
N ILE A 8 -28.17 15.30 16.64
CA ILE A 8 -26.82 15.37 17.25
C ILE A 8 -25.99 14.17 16.83
N ALA A 9 -26.53 12.96 16.86
CA ALA A 9 -25.83 11.74 16.42
C ALA A 9 -25.49 11.80 14.92
N HIS A 10 -26.37 12.35 14.10
CA HIS A 10 -26.13 12.51 12.65
C HIS A 10 -25.01 13.52 12.36
N ILE A 11 -25.04 14.70 12.97
CA ILE A 11 -23.97 15.71 12.86
C ILE A 11 -22.65 15.14 13.37
N HIS A 12 -22.68 14.40 14.48
CA HIS A 12 -21.50 13.78 15.07
C HIS A 12 -20.88 12.72 14.18
N THR A 13 -21.70 11.86 13.56
CA THR A 13 -21.24 10.83 12.62
C THR A 13 -20.61 11.47 11.38
N HIS A 14 -21.21 12.52 10.83
CA HIS A 14 -20.67 13.26 9.69
C HIS A 14 -19.31 13.91 10.01
N ARG A 15 -19.14 14.48 11.23
CA ARG A 15 -17.88 15.06 11.67
C ARG A 15 -16.77 14.01 11.76
N GLN A 16 -17.03 12.83 12.34
CA GLN A 16 -16.06 11.74 12.47
C GLN A 16 -15.64 11.18 11.09
N LEU A 17 -16.63 11.06 10.19
CA LEU A 17 -16.38 10.62 8.82
C LEU A 17 -15.50 11.62 8.06
N PHE A 18 -15.78 12.91 8.18
CA PHE A 18 -14.98 13.99 7.57
C PHE A 18 -13.54 14.00 8.14
N LEU A 19 -13.37 13.88 9.46
CA LEU A 19 -12.05 13.82 10.10
C LEU A 19 -11.23 12.63 9.60
N LEU A 20 -11.84 11.43 9.51
CA LEU A 20 -11.17 10.25 9.00
C LEU A 20 -10.79 10.40 7.52
N LEU A 21 -11.68 11.01 6.73
CA LEU A 21 -11.43 11.31 5.32
C LEU A 21 -10.27 12.31 5.16
N ALA A 22 -10.23 13.37 5.98
CA ALA A 22 -9.16 14.36 5.97
C ALA A 22 -7.81 13.73 6.34
N ILE A 23 -7.77 12.87 7.37
CA ILE A 23 -6.56 12.12 7.74
C ILE A 23 -6.11 11.21 6.59
N GLY A 24 -7.04 10.52 5.92
CA GLY A 24 -6.75 9.71 4.73
C GLY A 24 -6.20 10.52 3.57
N GLY A 25 -6.75 11.72 3.33
CA GLY A 25 -6.27 12.64 2.29
C GLY A 25 -4.88 13.19 2.58
N LEU A 26 -4.60 13.60 3.83
CA LEU A 26 -3.26 14.04 4.26
C LEU A 26 -2.23 12.92 4.12
N TYR A 27 -2.59 11.71 4.53
CA TYR A 27 -1.76 10.52 4.32
C TYR A 27 -1.46 10.32 2.82
N SER A 28 -2.50 10.33 1.99
CA SER A 28 -2.35 10.10 0.54
C SER A 28 -1.44 11.14 -0.11
N LEU A 29 -1.59 12.42 0.26
CA LEU A 29 -0.76 13.51 -0.28
C LEU A 29 0.69 13.39 0.21
N SER A 30 0.90 13.10 1.50
CA SER A 30 2.24 12.92 2.06
C SER A 30 3.00 11.77 1.37
N ILE A 31 2.32 10.63 1.20
CA ILE A 31 2.92 9.47 0.52
C ILE A 31 3.14 9.74 -0.97
N ALA A 32 2.22 10.41 -1.64
CA ALA A 32 2.37 10.77 -3.06
C ALA A 32 3.57 11.69 -3.32
N LEU A 33 3.84 12.62 -2.39
CA LEU A 33 5.01 13.49 -2.45
C LEU A 33 6.33 12.74 -2.25
N SER A 34 6.36 11.76 -1.33
CA SER A 34 7.62 11.26 -0.78
C SER A 34 7.99 9.83 -1.14
N ASN A 35 7.03 8.91 -1.24
CA ASN A 35 7.31 7.47 -1.25
C ASN A 35 8.27 7.02 -2.38
N THR A 36 8.02 7.46 -3.60
CA THR A 36 8.90 7.18 -4.76
C THR A 36 10.29 7.78 -4.56
N PHE A 37 10.35 8.99 -4.03
CA PHE A 37 11.58 9.76 -3.90
C PHE A 37 12.44 9.33 -2.72
N VAL A 38 11.90 8.68 -1.68
CA VAL A 38 12.70 8.08 -0.61
C VAL A 38 13.61 6.99 -1.17
N ASN A 39 13.11 6.09 -2.02
CA ASN A 39 13.93 5.05 -2.63
C ASN A 39 15.04 5.66 -3.53
N VAL A 40 14.72 6.69 -4.31
CA VAL A 40 15.70 7.39 -5.14
C VAL A 40 16.71 8.16 -4.29
N TYR A 41 16.28 8.76 -3.18
CA TYR A 41 17.18 9.41 -2.21
C TYR A 41 18.19 8.40 -1.62
N VAL A 42 17.73 7.24 -1.19
CA VAL A 42 18.60 6.15 -0.70
C VAL A 42 19.58 5.74 -1.81
N TRP A 43 19.10 5.55 -3.04
CA TRP A 43 19.93 5.22 -4.19
C TRP A 43 21.03 6.27 -4.44
N LYS A 44 20.66 7.54 -4.52
CA LYS A 44 21.62 8.64 -4.74
C LYS A 44 22.68 8.77 -3.65
N LYS A 45 22.34 8.40 -2.42
CA LYS A 45 23.26 8.46 -1.28
C LYS A 45 24.23 7.28 -1.22
N VAL A 46 23.76 6.07 -1.52
CA VAL A 46 24.51 4.83 -1.27
C VAL A 46 24.95 4.17 -2.59
N ASN A 47 24.22 4.41 -3.69
CA ASN A 47 24.44 3.82 -5.01
C ASN A 47 24.57 2.28 -4.97
N SER A 48 23.70 1.61 -4.20
CA SER A 48 23.74 0.19 -3.96
C SER A 48 22.35 -0.44 -4.00
N PHE A 49 22.16 -1.44 -4.86
CA PHE A 49 20.97 -2.27 -4.90
C PHE A 49 20.78 -3.07 -3.60
N HIS A 50 21.88 -3.49 -2.97
CA HIS A 50 21.83 -4.19 -1.69
C HIS A 50 21.25 -3.29 -0.58
N ALA A 51 21.70 -2.04 -0.50
CA ALA A 51 21.17 -1.06 0.45
C ALA A 51 19.67 -0.82 0.28
N LEU A 52 19.20 -0.69 -0.97
CA LEU A 52 17.77 -0.60 -1.28
C LEU A 52 17.00 -1.86 -0.87
N GLY A 53 17.57 -3.03 -1.16
CA GLY A 53 16.96 -4.30 -0.76
C GLY A 53 16.81 -4.42 0.75
N VAL A 54 17.84 -4.09 1.53
CA VAL A 54 17.83 -4.11 3.01
C VAL A 54 16.78 -3.12 3.57
N TYR A 55 16.72 -1.90 3.02
CA TYR A 55 15.72 -0.91 3.42
C TYR A 55 14.29 -1.40 3.18
N ASN A 56 14.01 -1.92 1.98
CA ASN A 56 12.68 -2.41 1.63
C ASN A 56 12.33 -3.72 2.36
N LEU A 57 13.33 -4.61 2.60
CA LEU A 57 13.15 -5.81 3.43
C LEU A 57 12.71 -5.44 4.84
N ALA A 58 13.32 -4.42 5.44
CA ALA A 58 12.92 -3.96 6.76
C ALA A 58 11.46 -3.50 6.78
N ILE A 59 11.01 -2.71 5.77
CA ILE A 59 9.60 -2.27 5.68
C ILE A 59 8.67 -3.48 5.71
N VAL A 60 8.86 -4.44 4.81
CA VAL A 60 7.95 -5.57 4.63
C VAL A 60 8.04 -6.62 5.75
N THR A 61 9.09 -6.57 6.57
CA THR A 61 9.24 -7.42 7.76
C THR A 61 8.58 -6.80 8.98
N TRP A 62 8.81 -5.50 9.23
CA TRP A 62 8.26 -4.81 10.39
C TRP A 62 6.77 -4.48 10.24
N GLN A 63 6.29 -4.26 9.03
CA GLN A 63 4.88 -3.95 8.79
C GLN A 63 3.94 -5.06 9.30
N PRO A 64 4.08 -6.35 8.96
CA PRO A 64 3.19 -7.40 9.46
C PRO A 64 3.32 -7.63 10.97
N LEU A 65 4.50 -7.47 11.56
CA LEU A 65 4.67 -7.50 13.02
C LEU A 65 3.88 -6.38 13.69
N ALA A 66 3.96 -5.17 13.12
CA ALA A 66 3.18 -4.03 13.58
C ALA A 66 1.67 -4.26 13.43
N PHE A 67 1.19 -4.93 12.36
CA PHE A 67 -0.21 -5.33 12.22
C PHE A 67 -0.68 -6.22 13.38
N ILE A 68 0.14 -7.17 13.83
CA ILE A 68 -0.21 -8.05 14.96
C ILE A 68 -0.35 -7.24 16.24
N VAL A 69 0.63 -6.37 16.54
CA VAL A 69 0.64 -5.53 17.73
C VAL A 69 -0.52 -4.54 17.69
N ALA A 70 -0.69 -3.85 16.57
CA ALA A 70 -1.79 -2.91 16.33
C ALA A 70 -3.17 -3.59 16.46
N GLY A 71 -3.31 -4.81 15.95
CA GLY A 71 -4.53 -5.61 16.08
C GLY A 71 -4.88 -5.93 17.55
N LYS A 72 -3.87 -6.31 18.34
CA LYS A 72 -4.05 -6.55 19.79
C LYS A 72 -4.49 -5.28 20.52
N ILE A 73 -3.85 -4.14 20.24
CA ILE A 73 -4.17 -2.86 20.84
C ILE A 73 -5.56 -2.38 20.40
N ALA A 74 -5.86 -2.46 19.11
CA ALA A 74 -7.17 -2.10 18.56
C ALA A 74 -8.31 -2.89 19.18
N LYS A 75 -8.09 -4.17 19.49
CA LYS A 75 -9.09 -5.08 20.07
C LYS A 75 -9.25 -4.89 21.58
N LYS A 76 -8.20 -4.50 22.30
CA LYS A 76 -8.20 -4.40 23.77
C LYS A 76 -8.41 -2.99 24.28
N ILE A 77 -7.92 -1.99 23.57
CA ILE A 77 -7.87 -0.61 24.05
C ILE A 77 -8.73 0.28 23.15
N ASP A 78 -8.22 0.65 21.96
CA ASP A 78 -8.89 1.65 21.10
C ASP A 78 -8.25 1.70 19.71
N ARG A 79 -9.09 1.81 18.65
CA ARG A 79 -8.63 1.91 17.25
C ARG A 79 -8.06 3.28 16.93
N VAL A 80 -8.56 4.34 17.57
CA VAL A 80 -8.10 5.71 17.35
C VAL A 80 -6.70 5.91 17.93
N ILE A 81 -6.39 5.26 19.07
CA ILE A 81 -5.02 5.24 19.61
C ILE A 81 -4.06 4.58 18.62
N VAL A 82 -4.47 3.46 18.03
CA VAL A 82 -3.66 2.76 17.01
C VAL A 82 -3.42 3.64 15.79
N LEU A 83 -4.44 4.39 15.33
CA LEU A 83 -4.30 5.34 14.21
C LEU A 83 -3.29 6.46 14.57
N ARG A 84 -3.39 7.04 15.78
CA ARG A 84 -2.44 8.06 16.26
C ARG A 84 -1.02 7.53 16.26
N MET A 85 -0.80 6.33 16.80
CA MET A 85 0.52 5.70 16.76
C MET A 85 1.03 5.56 15.34
N GLY A 86 0.18 5.12 14.40
CA GLY A 86 0.54 4.98 12.99
C GLY A 86 1.02 6.29 12.37
N VAL A 87 0.22 7.36 12.44
CA VAL A 87 0.61 8.66 11.87
C VAL A 87 1.81 9.28 12.60
N THR A 88 1.97 9.02 13.91
CA THR A 88 3.14 9.48 14.68
C THR A 88 4.42 8.75 14.23
N PHE A 89 4.40 7.43 14.01
CA PHE A 89 5.56 6.70 13.50
C PHE A 89 5.94 7.16 12.08
N LEU A 90 4.95 7.48 11.23
CA LEU A 90 5.19 8.03 9.91
C LEU A 90 5.81 9.43 9.98
N ALA A 91 5.36 10.29 10.89
CA ALA A 91 5.98 11.58 11.14
C ALA A 91 7.41 11.43 11.67
N LEU A 92 7.64 10.52 12.63
CA LEU A 92 8.97 10.21 13.18
C LEU A 92 9.94 9.72 12.10
N PHE A 93 9.46 8.92 11.14
CA PHE A 93 10.30 8.49 10.02
C PHE A 93 10.89 9.70 9.26
N PHE A 94 10.05 10.66 8.86
CA PHE A 94 10.54 11.85 8.14
C PHE A 94 11.40 12.75 9.02
N LEU A 95 11.08 12.86 10.29
CA LEU A 95 11.88 13.59 11.26
C LEU A 95 13.28 12.96 11.37
N VAL A 96 13.38 11.64 11.51
CA VAL A 96 14.67 10.93 11.58
C VAL A 96 15.46 11.11 10.27
N VAL A 97 14.81 10.99 9.10
CA VAL A 97 15.47 11.21 7.81
C VAL A 97 16.04 12.63 7.69
N LEU A 98 15.28 13.64 8.14
CA LEU A 98 15.70 15.05 8.08
C LEU A 98 16.87 15.35 9.03
N PHE A 99 16.83 14.87 10.27
CA PHE A 99 17.86 15.17 11.27
C PHE A 99 19.11 14.30 11.14
N SER A 100 18.98 13.05 10.72
CA SER A 100 20.13 12.14 10.63
C SER A 100 20.96 12.35 9.35
N GLY A 101 20.43 13.02 8.33
CA GLY A 101 21.14 13.35 7.11
C GLY A 101 21.84 12.12 6.50
N ASN A 102 23.18 12.21 6.36
CA ASN A 102 23.99 11.10 5.83
C ASN A 102 24.10 9.92 6.79
N GLN A 103 24.01 10.13 8.10
CA GLN A 103 24.10 9.03 9.09
C GLN A 103 22.89 8.09 9.02
N ALA A 104 21.74 8.58 8.56
CA ALA A 104 20.56 7.75 8.31
C ALA A 104 20.87 6.56 7.40
N MET A 105 21.81 6.72 6.47
CA MET A 105 22.17 5.67 5.50
C MET A 105 22.93 4.50 6.12
N ASN A 106 23.54 4.71 7.29
CA ASN A 106 24.21 3.64 8.04
C ASN A 106 23.21 2.72 8.77
N HIS A 107 21.94 3.16 8.89
CA HIS A 107 20.90 2.47 9.66
C HIS A 107 19.64 2.21 8.81
N LEU A 108 19.82 1.81 7.56
CA LEU A 108 18.71 1.59 6.60
C LEU A 108 17.66 0.60 7.10
N PHE A 109 18.09 -0.46 7.79
CA PHE A 109 17.16 -1.43 8.37
C PHE A 109 16.28 -0.80 9.47
N PHE A 110 16.83 0.09 10.29
CA PHE A 110 16.07 0.83 11.28
C PHE A 110 15.08 1.81 10.63
N LEU A 111 15.52 2.55 9.61
CA LEU A 111 14.67 3.48 8.87
C LEU A 111 13.49 2.76 8.18
N GLY A 112 13.79 1.67 7.46
CA GLY A 112 12.75 0.85 6.85
C GLY A 112 11.80 0.25 7.89
N GLY A 113 12.35 -0.17 9.05
CA GLY A 113 11.58 -0.68 10.17
C GLY A 113 10.60 0.36 10.73
N LEU A 114 11.06 1.59 10.93
CA LEU A 114 10.22 2.68 11.43
C LEU A 114 9.06 2.99 10.47
N LEU A 115 9.34 3.03 9.16
CA LEU A 115 8.32 3.22 8.14
C LEU A 115 7.34 2.03 8.10
N GLY A 116 7.84 0.79 8.18
CA GLY A 116 7.02 -0.43 8.22
C GLY A 116 6.09 -0.46 9.43
N VAL A 117 6.58 -0.08 10.61
CA VAL A 117 5.75 0.06 11.82
C VAL A 117 4.66 1.10 11.61
N GLY A 118 5.01 2.28 11.08
CA GLY A 118 4.04 3.33 10.76
C GLY A 118 2.93 2.84 9.84
N TYR A 119 3.27 2.15 8.75
CA TYR A 119 2.29 1.55 7.83
C TYR A 119 1.41 0.51 8.50
N GLY A 120 1.98 -0.37 9.33
CA GLY A 120 1.24 -1.43 10.01
C GLY A 120 0.16 -0.87 10.94
N PHE A 121 0.51 0.08 11.79
CA PHE A 121 -0.43 0.74 12.71
C PHE A 121 -1.47 1.57 11.96
N TYR A 122 -1.04 2.39 10.98
CA TYR A 122 -1.93 3.25 10.22
C TYR A 122 -2.98 2.44 9.44
N TRP A 123 -2.55 1.50 8.61
CA TRP A 123 -3.46 0.77 7.73
C TRP A 123 -4.42 -0.14 8.47
N LEU A 124 -3.98 -0.79 9.59
CA LEU A 124 -4.90 -1.55 10.41
C LEU A 124 -6.01 -0.66 10.96
N ALA A 125 -5.62 0.42 11.65
CA ALA A 125 -6.58 1.29 12.31
C ALA A 125 -7.49 1.99 11.31
N PHE A 126 -6.94 2.49 10.20
CA PHE A 126 -7.71 3.17 9.16
C PHE A 126 -8.77 2.27 8.55
N ASN A 127 -8.40 1.03 8.18
CA ASN A 127 -9.35 0.05 7.63
C ASN A 127 -10.46 -0.30 8.63
N VAL A 128 -10.12 -0.50 9.90
CA VAL A 128 -11.11 -0.82 10.94
C VAL A 128 -12.03 0.37 11.21
N LEU A 129 -11.47 1.58 11.36
CA LEU A 129 -12.25 2.80 11.60
C LEU A 129 -13.15 3.16 10.43
N THR A 130 -12.67 3.02 9.19
CA THR A 130 -13.51 3.22 8.00
C THR A 130 -14.74 2.34 8.08
N PHE A 131 -14.56 1.08 8.45
CA PHE A 131 -15.68 0.16 8.56
C PHE A 131 -16.63 0.47 9.72
N GLU A 132 -16.13 0.99 10.84
CA GLU A 132 -16.92 1.31 12.04
C GLU A 132 -17.63 2.67 11.95
N ILE A 133 -17.04 3.64 11.24
CA ILE A 133 -17.58 5.00 11.11
C ILE A 133 -18.58 5.09 9.95
N THR A 134 -18.37 4.29 8.89
CA THR A 134 -19.26 4.29 7.74
C THR A 134 -20.42 3.31 7.94
N GLU A 135 -21.63 3.77 7.63
CA GLU A 135 -22.80 2.92 7.43
C GLU A 135 -22.83 2.37 5.99
N PRO A 136 -23.59 1.30 5.69
CA PRO A 136 -23.70 0.79 4.33
C PRO A 136 -23.99 1.87 3.28
N ASN A 137 -24.86 2.85 3.62
CA ASN A 137 -25.27 3.93 2.72
C ASN A 137 -24.21 5.04 2.55
N THR A 138 -23.30 5.22 3.51
CA THR A 138 -22.26 6.26 3.47
C THR A 138 -20.89 5.71 3.09
N ARG A 139 -20.73 4.39 3.10
CA ARG A 139 -19.45 3.72 2.81
C ARG A 139 -19.00 3.92 1.38
N ASP A 140 -19.91 3.81 0.42
CA ASP A 140 -19.58 4.01 -0.99
C ASP A 140 -19.18 5.46 -1.27
N LEU A 141 -19.86 6.41 -0.64
CA LEU A 141 -19.51 7.84 -0.72
C LEU A 141 -18.12 8.09 -0.09
N PHE A 142 -17.87 7.54 1.11
CA PHE A 142 -16.57 7.69 1.77
C PHE A 142 -15.43 7.13 0.92
N ASN A 143 -15.58 5.91 0.41
CA ASN A 143 -14.58 5.26 -0.43
C ASN A 143 -14.36 6.02 -1.74
N GLY A 144 -15.44 6.54 -2.33
CA GLY A 144 -15.37 7.37 -3.53
C GLY A 144 -14.62 8.68 -3.31
N LEU A 145 -14.90 9.39 -2.22
CA LEU A 145 -14.20 10.62 -1.85
C LEU A 145 -12.74 10.37 -1.51
N LEU A 146 -12.44 9.32 -0.73
CA LEU A 146 -11.07 8.94 -0.40
C LEU A 146 -10.29 8.57 -1.67
N GLY A 147 -10.91 7.79 -2.56
CA GLY A 147 -10.31 7.43 -3.85
C GLY A 147 -10.03 8.66 -4.73
N ALA A 148 -10.95 9.62 -4.77
CA ALA A 148 -10.76 10.89 -5.48
C ALA A 148 -9.59 11.69 -4.87
N MET A 149 -9.53 11.84 -3.54
CA MET A 149 -8.43 12.53 -2.86
C MET A 149 -7.09 11.84 -3.11
N THR A 150 -7.04 10.51 -3.05
CA THR A 150 -5.82 9.72 -3.34
C THR A 150 -5.39 9.90 -4.80
N SER A 151 -6.33 9.93 -5.73
CA SER A 151 -6.03 10.15 -7.15
C SER A 151 -5.50 11.56 -7.41
N VAL A 152 -6.12 12.58 -6.83
CA VAL A 152 -5.64 13.96 -6.92
C VAL A 152 -4.25 14.09 -6.29
N ALA A 153 -4.02 13.48 -5.13
CA ALA A 153 -2.70 13.42 -4.51
C ALA A 153 -1.66 12.76 -5.43
N GLY A 154 -2.02 11.65 -6.08
CA GLY A 154 -1.17 10.95 -7.05
C GLY A 154 -0.90 11.74 -8.33
N MET A 155 -1.83 12.61 -8.76
CA MET A 155 -1.65 13.48 -9.92
C MET A 155 -0.78 14.70 -9.62
N ILE A 156 -0.84 15.24 -8.40
CA ILE A 156 -0.13 16.47 -8.00
C ILE A 156 1.21 16.15 -7.33
N GLY A 157 1.22 15.16 -6.43
CA GLY A 157 2.38 14.87 -5.57
C GLY A 157 3.66 14.56 -6.34
N PRO A 158 3.71 13.51 -7.18
CA PRO A 158 4.93 13.16 -7.89
C PRO A 158 5.47 14.22 -8.85
N PRO A 159 4.64 14.94 -9.67
CA PRO A 159 5.14 16.02 -10.50
C PRO A 159 5.71 17.18 -9.70
N LEU A 160 5.00 17.59 -8.62
CA LEU A 160 5.45 18.66 -7.75
C LEU A 160 6.79 18.28 -7.08
N ALA A 161 6.87 17.10 -6.52
CA ALA A 161 8.07 16.60 -5.87
C ALA A 161 9.23 16.47 -6.86
N GLY A 162 9.00 15.88 -8.04
CA GLY A 162 10.01 15.73 -9.08
C GLY A 162 10.51 17.08 -9.59
N TRP A 163 9.63 18.06 -9.74
CA TRP A 163 9.99 19.42 -10.13
C TRP A 163 10.81 20.13 -9.04
N VAL A 164 10.35 20.12 -7.79
CA VAL A 164 11.07 20.74 -6.65
C VAL A 164 12.45 20.14 -6.49
N ILE A 165 12.58 18.81 -6.54
CA ILE A 165 13.87 18.14 -6.38
C ILE A 165 14.80 18.46 -7.54
N ALA A 166 14.30 18.39 -8.78
CA ALA A 166 15.13 18.65 -9.97
C ALA A 166 15.55 20.13 -10.13
N SER A 167 14.77 21.07 -9.58
CA SER A 167 15.07 22.50 -9.60
C SER A 167 15.91 22.98 -8.42
N SER A 168 16.20 22.10 -7.47
CA SER A 168 16.95 22.43 -6.25
C SER A 168 18.39 21.92 -6.33
N GLU A 169 19.29 22.62 -5.65
CA GLU A 169 20.68 22.20 -5.56
C GLU A 169 20.85 20.96 -4.67
N LYS A 170 21.65 20.00 -5.13
CA LYS A 170 22.05 18.79 -4.38
C LYS A 170 20.84 18.04 -3.79
N PHE A 171 20.79 17.94 -2.45
CA PHE A 171 19.76 17.23 -1.69
C PHE A 171 18.69 18.14 -1.07
N THR A 172 18.79 19.46 -1.28
CA THR A 172 17.87 20.44 -0.67
C THR A 172 16.41 20.19 -1.06
N GLY A 173 16.17 19.85 -2.31
CA GLY A 173 14.83 19.53 -2.79
C GLY A 173 14.22 18.29 -2.13
N TYR A 174 15.02 17.25 -1.87
CA TYR A 174 14.56 16.09 -1.10
C TYR A 174 14.18 16.49 0.33
N MET A 175 15.01 17.33 1.00
CA MET A 175 14.71 17.81 2.35
C MET A 175 13.42 18.63 2.38
N ALA A 176 13.20 19.50 1.38
CA ALA A 176 11.95 20.26 1.26
C ALA A 176 10.72 19.35 1.13
N ILE A 177 10.77 18.32 0.31
CA ILE A 177 9.68 17.37 0.11
C ILE A 177 9.45 16.50 1.38
N PHE A 178 10.52 16.07 2.04
CA PHE A 178 10.39 15.31 3.29
C PHE A 178 9.86 16.18 4.44
N LEU A 179 10.24 17.45 4.50
CA LEU A 179 9.67 18.41 5.44
C LEU A 179 8.18 18.65 5.16
N ALA A 180 7.78 18.82 3.91
CA ALA A 180 6.37 18.94 3.54
C ALA A 180 5.58 17.69 3.96
N SER A 181 6.12 16.50 3.72
CA SER A 181 5.52 15.23 4.14
C SER A 181 5.41 15.12 5.67
N LEU A 182 6.43 15.54 6.41
CA LEU A 182 6.41 15.63 7.87
C LEU A 182 5.29 16.56 8.37
N CYS A 183 5.16 17.76 7.79
CA CYS A 183 4.11 18.71 8.15
C CYS A 183 2.70 18.12 7.91
N LEU A 184 2.49 17.40 6.81
CA LEU A 184 1.23 16.74 6.53
C LEU A 184 0.93 15.63 7.54
N PHE A 185 1.92 14.85 7.96
CA PHE A 185 1.73 13.84 9.01
C PHE A 185 1.50 14.47 10.38
N ILE A 186 2.18 15.57 10.74
CA ILE A 186 1.89 16.32 11.97
C ILE A 186 0.45 16.81 11.96
N ALA A 187 -0.03 17.37 10.84
CA ALA A 187 -1.42 17.76 10.70
C ALA A 187 -2.38 16.56 10.88
N ALA A 188 -2.05 15.41 10.33
CA ALA A 188 -2.83 14.19 10.53
C ALA A 188 -2.82 13.72 12.01
N VAL A 189 -1.69 13.84 12.71
CA VAL A 189 -1.61 13.59 14.18
C VAL A 189 -2.56 14.51 14.92
N ILE A 190 -2.50 15.83 14.65
CA ILE A 190 -3.36 16.83 15.30
C ILE A 190 -4.84 16.50 15.03
N LEU A 191 -5.23 16.23 13.77
CA LEU A 191 -6.61 15.88 13.44
C LEU A 191 -7.06 14.59 14.15
N SER A 192 -6.17 13.63 14.37
CA SER A 192 -6.51 12.40 15.06
C SER A 192 -6.95 12.57 16.51
N PHE A 193 -6.55 13.68 17.16
CA PHE A 193 -7.01 13.99 18.52
C PHE A 193 -8.48 14.41 18.59
N PHE A 194 -9.06 14.86 17.49
CA PHE A 194 -10.48 15.18 17.40
C PHE A 194 -11.37 13.97 17.05
N LEU A 195 -10.77 12.81 16.74
CA LEU A 195 -11.52 11.57 16.60
C LEU A 195 -11.95 11.05 17.98
N HIS A 196 -13.21 10.63 18.09
CA HIS A 196 -13.74 10.05 19.30
C HIS A 196 -13.18 8.65 19.51
N ARG A 197 -12.69 8.40 20.72
CA ARG A 197 -12.23 7.10 21.16
C ARG A 197 -13.34 6.06 21.05
N ARG A 198 -12.97 4.87 20.58
CA ARG A 198 -13.85 3.72 20.38
C ARG A 198 -13.25 2.53 21.10
N GLY A 199 -13.51 2.45 22.40
CA GLY A 199 -13.08 1.33 23.22
C GLY A 199 -13.63 0.01 22.70
N SER A 200 -12.88 -1.04 22.88
CA SER A 200 -13.28 -2.40 22.55
C SER A 200 -12.92 -3.35 23.68
N SER A 201 -13.81 -4.25 23.96
CA SER A 201 -13.55 -5.38 24.83
C SER A 201 -13.65 -6.67 24.01
N GLY A 202 -12.51 -7.21 23.63
CA GLY A 202 -12.51 -8.46 22.85
C GLY A 202 -11.17 -9.20 22.96
N ARG A 203 -11.23 -10.54 22.85
CA ARG A 203 -10.03 -11.36 22.80
C ARG A 203 -9.48 -11.39 21.37
N PHE A 204 -8.20 -11.08 21.20
CA PHE A 204 -7.53 -11.19 19.90
C PHE A 204 -7.19 -12.65 19.60
N ALA A 205 -7.83 -13.22 18.57
CA ALA A 205 -7.82 -14.64 18.25
C ALA A 205 -7.14 -14.93 16.89
N LEU A 206 -5.92 -14.42 16.68
CA LEU A 206 -5.19 -14.58 15.41
C LEU A 206 -4.96 -16.05 15.03
N ARG A 207 -4.71 -16.93 16.02
CA ARG A 207 -4.53 -18.36 15.80
C ARG A 207 -5.79 -19.01 15.22
N SER A 208 -6.96 -18.58 15.68
CA SER A 208 -8.23 -19.07 15.16
C SER A 208 -8.44 -18.71 13.69
N ALA A 209 -8.09 -17.46 13.28
CA ALA A 209 -8.12 -17.04 11.89
C ALA A 209 -7.10 -17.80 11.01
N TYR A 210 -5.96 -18.23 11.58
CA TYR A 210 -5.02 -19.10 10.89
C TYR A 210 -5.56 -20.53 10.75
N ASP A 211 -6.10 -21.11 11.83
CA ASP A 211 -6.63 -22.48 11.82
C ASP A 211 -7.89 -22.61 10.93
N GLU A 212 -8.62 -21.51 10.73
CA GLU A 212 -9.73 -21.46 9.76
C GLU A 212 -9.27 -21.82 8.33
N ARG A 213 -8.03 -21.59 7.95
CA ARG A 213 -7.48 -22.01 6.64
C ARG A 213 -7.47 -23.53 6.43
N LYS A 214 -7.47 -24.32 7.53
CA LYS A 214 -7.55 -25.78 7.46
C LYS A 214 -8.97 -26.25 7.17
N LYS A 215 -9.98 -25.49 7.65
CA LYS A 215 -11.40 -25.81 7.55
C LYS A 215 -12.08 -25.18 6.34
N ASN A 216 -11.68 -23.94 6.01
CA ASN A 216 -12.28 -23.14 4.94
C ASN A 216 -11.35 -23.06 3.74
N LYS A 217 -11.67 -23.80 2.67
CA LYS A 217 -10.91 -23.84 1.43
C LYS A 217 -10.85 -22.47 0.75
N ASN A 218 -11.95 -21.70 0.78
CA ASN A 218 -11.99 -20.37 0.17
C ASN A 218 -11.02 -19.42 0.87
N TRP A 219 -11.01 -19.45 2.23
CA TRP A 219 -10.06 -18.66 3.02
C TRP A 219 -8.60 -19.05 2.76
N LYS A 220 -8.32 -20.33 2.60
CA LYS A 220 -6.99 -20.83 2.22
C LYS A 220 -6.59 -20.31 0.83
N MET A 221 -7.48 -20.37 -0.16
CA MET A 221 -7.18 -19.94 -1.53
C MET A 221 -6.93 -18.42 -1.58
N ILE A 222 -7.75 -17.61 -0.92
CA ILE A 222 -7.61 -16.15 -0.97
C ILE A 222 -6.33 -15.67 -0.25
N THR A 223 -5.96 -16.29 0.88
CA THR A 223 -4.71 -15.94 1.57
C THR A 223 -3.48 -16.32 0.75
N ASN A 224 -3.48 -17.47 0.07
CA ASN A 224 -2.41 -17.84 -0.85
C ASN A 224 -2.33 -16.86 -2.05
N ALA A 225 -3.47 -16.40 -2.58
CA ALA A 225 -3.50 -15.40 -3.63
C ALA A 225 -2.87 -14.07 -3.17
N HIS A 226 -3.11 -13.65 -1.91
CA HIS A 226 -2.45 -12.47 -1.33
C HIS A 226 -0.93 -12.64 -1.18
N PHE A 227 -0.44 -13.84 -0.89
CA PHE A 227 0.99 -14.11 -0.91
C PHE A 227 1.59 -13.84 -2.30
N PHE A 228 0.96 -14.33 -3.38
CA PHE A 228 1.44 -14.09 -4.74
C PHE A 228 1.25 -12.65 -5.21
N GLN A 229 0.24 -11.93 -4.69
CA GLN A 229 0.16 -10.49 -4.85
C GLN A 229 1.41 -9.81 -4.28
N GLY A 230 1.74 -10.11 -3.02
CA GLY A 230 2.94 -9.59 -2.37
C GLY A 230 4.23 -10.00 -3.06
N PHE A 231 4.29 -11.23 -3.56
CA PHE A 231 5.45 -11.76 -4.28
C PHE A 231 5.83 -10.90 -5.49
N ARG A 232 4.86 -10.36 -6.23
CA ARG A 232 5.15 -9.36 -7.26
C ARG A 232 5.47 -7.99 -6.68
N GLU A 233 4.71 -7.52 -5.71
CA GLU A 233 4.81 -6.15 -5.23
C GLU A 233 6.15 -5.86 -4.53
N GLY A 234 6.75 -6.84 -3.82
CA GLY A 234 7.91 -6.63 -2.97
C GLY A 234 9.09 -5.95 -3.66
N THR A 235 9.52 -6.47 -4.81
CA THR A 235 10.63 -5.90 -5.58
C THR A 235 10.18 -4.76 -6.50
N PHE A 236 9.01 -4.88 -7.13
CA PHE A 236 8.54 -3.89 -8.11
C PHE A 236 8.29 -2.50 -7.52
N VAL A 237 7.94 -2.40 -6.23
CA VAL A 237 7.61 -1.12 -5.58
C VAL A 237 8.78 -0.15 -5.56
N PHE A 238 10.02 -0.64 -5.58
CA PHE A 238 11.20 0.22 -5.57
C PHE A 238 12.03 0.13 -6.86
N ILE A 239 12.14 -1.06 -7.48
CA ILE A 239 13.06 -1.25 -8.61
C ILE A 239 12.66 -0.43 -9.85
N VAL A 240 11.35 -0.29 -10.11
CA VAL A 240 10.85 0.47 -11.26
C VAL A 240 11.24 1.95 -11.17
N SER A 241 11.12 2.55 -9.99
CA SER A 241 11.53 3.94 -9.77
C SER A 241 13.04 4.13 -9.93
N ILE A 242 13.83 3.16 -9.51
CA ILE A 242 15.29 3.17 -9.67
C ILE A 242 15.67 3.00 -11.14
N PHE A 243 15.05 2.08 -11.87
CA PHE A 243 15.27 1.93 -13.30
C PHE A 243 14.96 3.21 -14.07
N LEU A 244 13.84 3.85 -13.75
CA LEU A 244 13.48 5.14 -14.36
C LEU A 244 14.52 6.22 -14.05
N PHE A 245 14.98 6.30 -12.80
CA PHE A 245 16.00 7.26 -12.41
C PHE A 245 17.34 6.98 -13.09
N ILE A 246 17.82 5.72 -13.12
CA ILE A 246 19.09 5.36 -13.77
C ILE A 246 19.03 5.65 -15.27
N THR A 247 17.90 5.36 -15.93
CA THR A 247 17.72 5.57 -17.37
C THR A 247 17.67 7.05 -17.76
N THR A 248 17.13 7.93 -16.90
CA THR A 248 16.88 9.33 -17.23
C THR A 248 17.81 10.32 -16.54
N GLY A 249 18.39 9.92 -15.41
CA GLY A 249 19.22 10.78 -14.57
C GLY A 249 18.47 11.92 -13.86
N THR A 250 17.12 11.94 -13.94
CA THR A 250 16.35 13.09 -13.42
C THR A 250 15.08 12.67 -12.66
N GLU A 251 14.86 13.32 -11.53
CA GLU A 251 13.64 13.15 -10.71
C GLU A 251 12.38 13.70 -11.40
N LYS A 252 12.53 14.61 -12.34
CA LYS A 252 11.42 15.13 -13.15
C LYS A 252 10.74 14.01 -13.94
N ALA A 253 11.51 13.05 -14.46
CA ALA A 253 10.98 11.89 -15.17
C ALA A 253 10.12 11.01 -14.27
N LEU A 254 10.51 10.83 -12.99
CA LEU A 254 9.68 10.12 -12.01
C LEU A 254 8.35 10.86 -11.73
N GLY A 255 8.42 12.20 -11.68
CA GLY A 255 7.22 13.03 -11.55
C GLY A 255 6.24 12.82 -12.71
N VAL A 256 6.73 12.87 -13.95
CA VAL A 256 5.93 12.64 -15.17
C VAL A 256 5.35 11.22 -15.20
N PHE A 257 6.18 10.22 -14.88
CA PHE A 257 5.74 8.83 -14.77
C PHE A 257 4.61 8.67 -13.74
N GLY A 258 4.78 9.23 -12.55
CA GLY A 258 3.78 9.20 -11.48
C GLY A 258 2.46 9.88 -11.89
N PHE A 259 2.53 11.02 -12.58
CA PHE A 259 1.36 11.72 -13.11
C PHE A 259 0.58 10.87 -14.11
N ILE A 260 1.25 10.34 -15.13
CA ILE A 260 0.61 9.51 -16.16
C ILE A 260 -0.01 8.27 -15.51
N ASN A 261 0.75 7.61 -14.61
CA ASN A 261 0.25 6.46 -13.89
C ASN A 261 -1.01 6.78 -13.07
N ALA A 262 -1.03 7.91 -12.36
CA ALA A 262 -2.17 8.34 -11.55
C ALA A 262 -3.41 8.66 -12.42
N VAL A 263 -3.25 9.39 -13.53
CA VAL A 263 -4.35 9.73 -14.45
C VAL A 263 -4.95 8.48 -15.06
N VAL A 264 -4.11 7.61 -15.63
CA VAL A 264 -4.58 6.35 -16.26
C VAL A 264 -5.21 5.42 -15.22
N SER A 265 -4.61 5.28 -14.04
CA SER A 265 -5.17 4.48 -12.95
C SER A 265 -6.53 5.01 -12.51
N PHE A 266 -6.70 6.34 -12.35
CA PHE A 266 -7.96 6.95 -11.99
C PHE A 266 -9.08 6.61 -12.98
N MET A 267 -8.81 6.76 -14.28
CA MET A 267 -9.75 6.40 -15.33
C MET A 267 -10.11 4.91 -15.28
N THR A 268 -9.09 4.06 -15.10
CA THR A 268 -9.27 2.60 -15.07
C THR A 268 -9.99 2.13 -13.81
N TYR A 269 -9.70 2.70 -12.63
CA TYR A 269 -10.45 2.40 -11.39
C TYR A 269 -11.92 2.80 -11.53
N SER A 270 -12.20 3.98 -12.09
CA SER A 270 -13.56 4.45 -12.34
C SER A 270 -14.32 3.53 -13.31
N PHE A 271 -13.65 3.08 -14.37
CA PHE A 271 -14.20 2.11 -15.30
C PHE A 271 -14.44 0.75 -14.61
N ALA A 272 -13.43 0.20 -13.94
CA ALA A 272 -13.49 -1.11 -13.31
C ALA A 272 -14.61 -1.20 -12.26
N SER A 273 -14.73 -0.19 -11.40
CA SER A 273 -15.77 -0.13 -10.36
C SER A 273 -17.19 -0.08 -10.93
N LYS A 274 -17.38 0.60 -12.06
CA LYS A 274 -18.69 0.77 -12.69
C LYS A 274 -19.11 -0.44 -13.55
N TYR A 275 -18.18 -1.03 -14.29
CA TYR A 275 -18.50 -2.00 -15.35
C TYR A 275 -18.14 -3.45 -15.01
N ILE A 276 -17.21 -3.71 -14.08
CA ILE A 276 -16.84 -5.09 -13.73
C ILE A 276 -17.85 -5.65 -12.73
N LYS A 277 -18.91 -6.28 -13.25
CA LYS A 277 -19.93 -6.99 -12.45
C LYS A 277 -19.42 -8.32 -11.93
N GLN A 278 -20.09 -8.90 -10.94
CA GLN A 278 -19.71 -10.17 -10.29
C GLN A 278 -19.43 -11.30 -11.29
N ARG A 279 -20.24 -11.45 -12.33
CA ARG A 279 -20.08 -12.47 -13.40
C ARG A 279 -18.78 -12.34 -14.20
N TRP A 280 -18.17 -11.14 -14.25
CA TRP A 280 -16.96 -10.86 -15.02
C TRP A 280 -15.70 -10.83 -14.15
N ARG A 281 -15.80 -10.96 -12.83
CA ARG A 281 -14.67 -10.83 -11.89
C ARG A 281 -13.50 -11.72 -12.25
N LEU A 282 -13.72 -13.02 -12.50
CA LEU A 282 -12.64 -13.96 -12.82
C LEU A 282 -11.95 -13.64 -14.15
N ARG A 283 -12.72 -13.21 -15.17
CA ARG A 283 -12.14 -12.81 -16.45
C ARG A 283 -11.32 -11.52 -16.32
N ALA A 284 -11.79 -10.55 -15.53
CA ALA A 284 -11.07 -9.33 -15.25
C ALA A 284 -9.76 -9.60 -14.49
N ILE A 285 -9.78 -10.47 -13.48
CA ILE A 285 -8.58 -10.88 -12.75
C ILE A 285 -7.58 -11.57 -13.69
N LEU A 286 -8.04 -12.45 -14.58
CA LEU A 286 -7.18 -13.09 -15.57
C LEU A 286 -6.57 -12.08 -16.54
N PHE A 287 -7.41 -11.23 -17.15
CA PHE A 287 -6.95 -10.21 -18.11
C PHE A 287 -5.94 -9.25 -17.47
N GLY A 288 -6.26 -8.70 -16.30
CA GLY A 288 -5.34 -7.82 -15.57
C GLY A 288 -4.04 -8.52 -15.19
N GLY A 289 -4.10 -9.79 -14.75
CA GLY A 289 -2.92 -10.60 -14.43
C GLY A 289 -2.02 -10.86 -15.63
N VAL A 290 -2.61 -11.21 -16.79
CA VAL A 290 -1.89 -11.41 -18.05
C VAL A 290 -1.24 -10.10 -18.51
N LEU A 291 -1.99 -8.97 -18.50
CA LEU A 291 -1.48 -7.67 -18.91
C LEU A 291 -0.31 -7.22 -18.03
N LEU A 292 -0.44 -7.38 -16.71
CA LEU A 292 0.61 -7.07 -15.74
C LEU A 292 1.85 -7.93 -15.93
N TYR A 293 1.70 -9.21 -16.26
CA TYR A 293 2.83 -10.09 -16.53
C TYR A 293 3.48 -9.79 -17.86
N ALA A 294 2.68 -9.63 -18.92
CA ALA A 294 3.19 -9.28 -20.25
C ALA A 294 3.96 -7.94 -20.25
N SER A 295 3.51 -6.96 -19.45
CA SER A 295 4.22 -5.68 -19.34
C SER A 295 5.65 -5.81 -18.78
N VAL A 296 5.96 -6.85 -18.03
CA VAL A 296 7.31 -7.07 -17.46
C VAL A 296 8.35 -7.27 -18.55
N PHE A 297 7.97 -7.85 -19.69
CA PHE A 297 8.91 -8.05 -20.82
C PHE A 297 9.49 -6.74 -21.37
N LEU A 298 8.81 -5.61 -21.18
CA LEU A 298 9.34 -4.29 -21.52
C LEU A 298 10.54 -3.86 -20.65
N LEU A 299 10.68 -4.47 -19.48
CA LEU A 299 11.74 -4.13 -18.50
C LEU A 299 12.94 -5.08 -18.60
N VAL A 300 12.77 -6.23 -19.25
CA VAL A 300 13.79 -7.29 -19.31
C VAL A 300 14.79 -7.04 -20.44
N PHE A 301 14.32 -6.52 -21.57
CA PHE A 301 15.14 -6.31 -22.74
C PHE A 301 15.36 -4.83 -22.96
N ASP A 302 16.61 -4.38 -22.89
CA ASP A 302 17.06 -3.05 -23.25
C ASP A 302 16.17 -1.92 -22.70
N LEU A 303 16.49 -1.44 -21.50
CA LEU A 303 15.74 -0.43 -20.79
C LEU A 303 15.85 0.93 -21.51
N SER A 304 14.68 1.50 -21.86
CA SER A 304 14.58 2.86 -22.36
C SER A 304 13.46 3.63 -21.65
N TYR A 305 13.57 4.96 -21.65
CA TYR A 305 12.54 5.83 -21.08
C TYR A 305 11.15 5.54 -21.66
N THR A 306 11.05 5.38 -22.98
CA THR A 306 9.79 5.09 -23.67
C THR A 306 9.20 3.76 -23.21
N LYS A 307 10.00 2.69 -23.10
CA LYS A 307 9.52 1.38 -22.60
C LYS A 307 9.04 1.46 -21.17
N LEU A 308 9.75 2.22 -20.29
CA LEU A 308 9.33 2.46 -18.92
C LEU A 308 8.00 3.23 -18.83
N MET A 309 7.78 4.22 -19.70
CA MET A 309 6.52 4.95 -19.77
C MET A 309 5.36 4.07 -20.24
N ILE A 310 5.59 3.24 -21.28
CA ILE A 310 4.60 2.26 -21.76
C ILE A 310 4.29 1.24 -20.66
N TYR A 311 5.31 0.73 -19.98
CA TYR A 311 5.13 -0.14 -18.81
C TYR A 311 4.26 0.52 -17.74
N GLY A 312 4.55 1.79 -17.38
CA GLY A 312 3.76 2.56 -16.42
C GLY A 312 2.29 2.68 -16.82
N ALA A 313 2.00 2.96 -18.10
CA ALA A 313 0.64 3.02 -18.62
C ALA A 313 -0.06 1.64 -18.57
N LEU A 314 0.64 0.57 -18.94
CA LEU A 314 0.08 -0.80 -18.93
C LEU A 314 -0.24 -1.27 -17.49
N ILE A 315 0.63 -1.00 -16.52
CA ILE A 315 0.33 -1.34 -15.13
C ILE A 315 -0.81 -0.49 -14.57
N ALA A 316 -0.92 0.77 -14.96
CA ALA A 316 -2.01 1.66 -14.56
C ALA A 316 -3.37 1.20 -15.10
N VAL A 317 -3.40 0.43 -16.19
CA VAL A 317 -4.59 -0.25 -16.70
C VAL A 317 -4.78 -1.62 -16.03
N GLY A 318 -3.76 -2.47 -16.04
CA GLY A 318 -3.86 -3.86 -15.59
C GLY A 318 -4.14 -4.01 -14.11
N TYR A 319 -3.49 -3.17 -13.28
CA TYR A 319 -3.60 -3.28 -11.83
C TYR A 319 -5.02 -3.00 -11.30
N PRO A 320 -5.71 -1.91 -11.66
CA PRO A 320 -7.09 -1.69 -11.22
C PRO A 320 -8.08 -2.75 -11.74
N ILE A 321 -7.92 -3.21 -12.98
CA ILE A 321 -8.78 -4.25 -13.57
C ILE A 321 -8.67 -5.56 -12.79
N LEU A 322 -7.47 -5.91 -12.30
CA LEU A 322 -7.26 -7.06 -11.44
C LEU A 322 -7.73 -6.79 -10.01
N LEU A 323 -7.30 -5.65 -9.42
CA LEU A 323 -7.41 -5.41 -7.98
C LEU A 323 -8.85 -5.20 -7.51
N VAL A 324 -9.66 -4.44 -8.26
CA VAL A 324 -11.04 -4.13 -7.86
C VAL A 324 -11.88 -5.39 -7.65
N PRO A 325 -12.01 -6.31 -8.62
CA PRO A 325 -12.77 -7.54 -8.42
C PRO A 325 -12.11 -8.51 -7.44
N TYR A 326 -10.78 -8.50 -7.35
CA TYR A 326 -10.03 -9.35 -6.43
C TYR A 326 -10.25 -8.95 -4.96
N LEU A 327 -10.20 -7.65 -4.62
CA LEU A 327 -10.50 -7.17 -3.28
C LEU A 327 -11.97 -7.42 -2.90
N SER A 328 -12.91 -7.21 -3.83
CA SER A 328 -14.32 -7.53 -3.60
C SER A 328 -14.49 -9.00 -3.26
N LEU A 329 -13.85 -9.90 -4.02
CA LEU A 329 -13.87 -11.34 -3.74
C LEU A 329 -13.24 -11.67 -2.37
N THR A 330 -12.17 -10.97 -1.99
CA THR A 330 -11.54 -11.14 -0.68
C THR A 330 -12.50 -10.82 0.46
N PHE A 331 -13.23 -9.70 0.36
CA PHE A 331 -14.20 -9.31 1.37
C PHE A 331 -15.41 -10.26 1.42
N ASP A 332 -15.85 -10.77 0.25
CA ASP A 332 -16.91 -11.77 0.20
C ASP A 332 -16.50 -13.08 0.92
N VAL A 333 -15.25 -13.54 0.71
CA VAL A 333 -14.70 -14.71 1.40
C VAL A 333 -14.61 -14.47 2.91
N ILE A 334 -14.12 -13.31 3.34
CA ILE A 334 -14.06 -12.96 4.78
C ILE A 334 -15.48 -12.92 5.36
N GLY A 335 -16.44 -12.33 4.64
CA GLY A 335 -17.83 -12.22 5.09
C GLY A 335 -18.53 -13.57 5.27
N GLN A 336 -18.15 -14.59 4.52
CA GLN A 336 -18.66 -15.96 4.62
C GLN A 336 -17.82 -16.88 5.53
N SER A 337 -16.74 -16.37 6.12
CA SER A 337 -15.91 -17.14 7.05
C SER A 337 -16.52 -17.19 8.44
N ASN A 338 -16.13 -18.20 9.23
CA ASN A 338 -16.63 -18.37 10.60
C ASN A 338 -16.32 -17.15 11.46
N HIS A 339 -17.29 -16.75 12.29
CA HIS A 339 -17.14 -15.58 13.18
C HIS A 339 -16.67 -14.29 12.45
N ALA A 340 -17.09 -14.07 11.19
CA ALA A 340 -16.65 -12.97 10.35
C ALA A 340 -16.78 -11.58 11.02
N LYS A 341 -17.83 -11.35 11.83
CA LYS A 341 -18.04 -10.10 12.57
C LYS A 341 -17.06 -9.95 13.73
N GLU A 342 -16.82 -11.05 14.47
CA GLU A 342 -15.99 -11.04 15.68
C GLU A 342 -14.50 -11.03 15.36
N TRP A 343 -14.07 -11.79 14.34
CA TRP A 343 -12.66 -11.98 13.97
C TRP A 343 -12.24 -11.15 12.76
N ARG A 344 -12.98 -10.07 12.45
CA ARG A 344 -12.66 -9.23 11.29
C ARG A 344 -11.26 -8.66 11.32
N ILE A 345 -10.80 -8.18 12.49
CA ILE A 345 -9.45 -7.64 12.66
C ILE A 345 -8.42 -8.74 12.39
N GLU A 346 -8.65 -9.91 12.91
CA GLU A 346 -7.78 -11.08 12.76
C GLU A 346 -7.69 -11.55 11.31
N TYR A 347 -8.81 -11.54 10.57
CA TYR A 347 -8.81 -11.84 9.13
C TYR A 347 -8.02 -10.80 8.33
N ILE A 348 -8.16 -9.50 8.66
CA ILE A 348 -7.37 -8.43 8.03
C ILE A 348 -5.88 -8.62 8.35
N VAL A 349 -5.53 -8.86 9.62
CA VAL A 349 -4.14 -9.11 10.02
C VAL A 349 -3.57 -10.32 9.29
N MET A 350 -4.33 -11.43 9.22
CA MET A 350 -3.89 -12.64 8.54
C MET A 350 -3.65 -12.41 7.05
N ARG A 351 -4.55 -11.68 6.37
CA ARG A 351 -4.36 -11.27 4.97
C ARG A 351 -3.04 -10.51 4.79
N GLU A 352 -2.77 -9.54 5.65
CA GLU A 352 -1.54 -8.72 5.59
C GLU A 352 -0.27 -9.55 5.88
N LEU A 353 -0.36 -10.55 6.77
CA LEU A 353 0.76 -11.48 7.00
C LEU A 353 1.14 -12.25 5.73
N PHE A 354 0.15 -12.75 4.98
CA PHE A 354 0.41 -13.45 3.72
C PHE A 354 0.91 -12.50 2.64
N LEU A 355 0.32 -11.30 2.52
CA LEU A 355 0.75 -10.29 1.56
C LEU A 355 2.21 -9.88 1.81
N ASN A 356 2.55 -9.52 3.05
CA ASN A 356 3.92 -9.11 3.38
C ASN A 356 4.89 -10.31 3.42
N GLY A 357 4.44 -11.52 3.69
CA GLY A 357 5.21 -12.74 3.49
C GLY A 357 5.65 -12.90 2.04
N GLY A 358 4.75 -12.67 1.09
CA GLY A 358 5.08 -12.64 -0.34
C GLY A 358 6.06 -11.53 -0.69
N ARG A 359 5.85 -10.30 -0.18
CA ARG A 359 6.77 -9.17 -0.38
C ARG A 359 8.17 -9.47 0.17
N ALA A 360 8.25 -10.01 1.39
CA ALA A 360 9.52 -10.37 2.00
C ALA A 360 10.26 -11.44 1.18
N THR A 361 9.55 -12.48 0.73
CA THR A 361 10.12 -13.52 -0.15
C THR A 361 10.68 -12.90 -1.44
N SER A 362 9.94 -11.98 -2.08
CA SER A 362 10.39 -11.27 -3.29
C SER A 362 11.69 -10.48 -3.05
N VAL A 363 11.75 -9.72 -1.96
CA VAL A 363 12.93 -8.89 -1.64
C VAL A 363 14.12 -9.76 -1.20
N LEU A 364 13.88 -10.87 -0.49
CA LEU A 364 14.94 -11.83 -0.16
C LEU A 364 15.51 -12.49 -1.41
N LEU A 365 14.68 -12.90 -2.37
CA LEU A 365 15.12 -13.41 -3.66
C LEU A 365 15.90 -12.35 -4.45
N PHE A 366 15.48 -11.08 -4.38
CA PHE A 366 16.22 -9.98 -4.98
C PHE A 366 17.62 -9.83 -4.37
N LEU A 367 17.73 -9.80 -3.04
CA LEU A 367 19.01 -9.72 -2.35
C LEU A 367 19.90 -10.92 -2.68
N LEU A 368 19.34 -12.12 -2.69
CA LEU A 368 20.07 -13.34 -3.05
C LEU A 368 20.58 -13.28 -4.49
N ALA A 369 19.74 -12.86 -5.42
CA ALA A 369 20.10 -12.79 -6.84
C ALA A 369 21.26 -11.82 -7.10
N ILE A 370 21.22 -10.61 -6.54
CA ILE A 370 22.29 -9.62 -6.71
C ILE A 370 23.54 -9.91 -5.90
N THR A 371 23.48 -10.85 -4.95
CA THR A 371 24.67 -11.32 -4.21
C THR A 371 25.39 -12.44 -4.96
N LEU A 372 24.66 -13.30 -5.65
CA LEU A 372 25.21 -14.47 -6.35
C LEU A 372 25.58 -14.18 -7.81
N PHE A 373 24.93 -13.21 -8.45
CA PHE A 373 25.06 -12.91 -9.88
C PHE A 373 25.24 -11.42 -10.12
N ASP A 374 25.72 -11.04 -11.29
CA ASP A 374 25.77 -9.63 -11.70
C ASP A 374 24.36 -9.02 -11.71
N ALA A 375 24.21 -7.84 -11.09
CA ALA A 375 22.91 -7.19 -10.93
C ALA A 375 22.24 -6.87 -12.28
N LYS A 376 23.01 -6.57 -13.34
CA LYS A 376 22.45 -6.25 -14.66
C LYS A 376 21.76 -7.42 -15.30
N GLU A 377 22.24 -8.64 -15.06
CA GLU A 377 21.65 -9.87 -15.59
C GLU A 377 20.60 -10.44 -14.63
N ALA A 378 20.90 -10.43 -13.33
CA ALA A 378 20.05 -11.03 -12.32
C ALA A 378 18.71 -10.33 -12.14
N ILE A 379 18.68 -8.99 -12.13
CA ILE A 379 17.46 -8.24 -11.85
C ILE A 379 16.38 -8.46 -12.94
N PRO A 380 16.67 -8.38 -14.26
CA PRO A 380 15.68 -8.65 -15.29
C PRO A 380 15.10 -10.07 -15.21
N LEU A 381 15.94 -11.09 -15.01
CA LEU A 381 15.49 -12.48 -14.86
C LEU A 381 14.62 -12.66 -13.61
N LEU A 382 15.04 -12.09 -12.49
CA LEU A 382 14.23 -12.10 -11.26
C LEU A 382 12.87 -11.43 -11.48
N MET A 383 12.80 -10.31 -12.20
CA MET A 383 11.55 -9.62 -12.50
C MET A 383 10.57 -10.49 -13.29
N LEU A 384 11.04 -11.37 -14.18
CA LEU A 384 10.19 -12.35 -14.84
C LEU A 384 9.59 -13.35 -13.85
N ILE A 385 10.40 -13.83 -12.91
CA ILE A 385 9.95 -14.80 -11.90
C ILE A 385 8.93 -14.15 -10.95
N VAL A 386 9.32 -13.06 -10.29
CA VAL A 386 8.43 -12.41 -9.32
C VAL A 386 7.26 -11.70 -9.98
N GLY A 387 7.43 -11.22 -11.21
CA GLY A 387 6.39 -10.59 -12.03
C GLY A 387 5.19 -11.50 -12.31
N SER A 388 5.39 -12.82 -12.33
CA SER A 388 4.32 -13.82 -12.50
C SER A 388 3.28 -13.80 -11.37
N GLY A 389 3.59 -13.22 -10.21
CA GLY A 389 2.77 -13.29 -9.01
C GLY A 389 1.32 -12.85 -9.24
N HIS A 390 1.07 -11.74 -9.93
CA HIS A 390 -0.30 -11.28 -10.21
C HIS A 390 -1.06 -12.20 -11.17
N PHE A 391 -0.38 -12.82 -12.12
CA PHE A 391 -0.99 -13.83 -13.01
C PHE A 391 -1.36 -15.09 -12.23
N ILE A 392 -0.51 -15.51 -11.28
CA ILE A 392 -0.74 -16.69 -10.44
C ILE A 392 -1.97 -16.53 -9.54
N ILE A 393 -2.36 -15.31 -9.16
CA ILE A 393 -3.60 -15.03 -8.37
C ILE A 393 -4.80 -15.72 -8.99
N TYR A 394 -4.95 -15.68 -10.32
CA TYR A 394 -6.08 -16.28 -11.03
C TYR A 394 -6.25 -17.77 -10.71
N PHE A 395 -5.18 -18.55 -10.64
CA PHE A 395 -5.24 -19.99 -10.39
C PHE A 395 -5.73 -20.35 -9.00
N PHE A 396 -5.58 -19.45 -8.03
CA PHE A 396 -6.16 -19.60 -6.70
C PHE A 396 -7.62 -19.16 -6.67
N VAL A 397 -7.93 -17.96 -7.17
CA VAL A 397 -9.27 -17.38 -7.04
C VAL A 397 -10.32 -18.11 -7.87
N ARG A 398 -9.97 -18.72 -9.02
CA ARG A 398 -10.89 -19.57 -9.81
C ARG A 398 -11.43 -20.78 -9.06
N ARG A 399 -10.76 -21.19 -7.97
CA ARG A 399 -11.16 -22.33 -7.13
C ARG A 399 -12.10 -21.94 -5.99
N ILE A 400 -12.37 -20.64 -5.82
CA ILE A 400 -13.25 -20.12 -4.78
C ILE A 400 -14.70 -20.31 -5.22
N ARG A 401 -15.51 -20.91 -4.34
CA ARG A 401 -16.93 -21.10 -4.54
C ARG A 401 -17.67 -20.40 -3.41
N LEU A 402 -18.29 -19.26 -3.70
CA LEU A 402 -19.14 -18.57 -2.73
C LEU A 402 -20.53 -19.24 -2.72
N SER A 403 -21.08 -19.45 -1.53
CA SER A 403 -22.52 -19.77 -1.39
C SER A 403 -23.31 -18.52 -1.80
N MET A 404 -24.23 -18.69 -2.76
CA MET A 404 -25.18 -17.63 -3.14
C MET A 404 -26.18 -17.37 -2.02
#